data_470c21fced7bb9778fd05651fe31a099
#
_entry.id   470c21fced7bb9778fd05651fe31a099
#
_cell.length_a   1.000
_cell.length_b   1.000
_cell.length_c   1.000
_cell.angle_alpha   90.00
_cell.angle_beta   90.00
_cell.angle_gamma   90.00
#
_symmetry.space_group_name_H-M   'P 1'
#
loop_
_entity.id
_entity.type
_entity.pdbx_description
1 polymer ?
#
loop_
_entity_poly.entity_id
_entity_poly.type
_entity_poly.pdbx_seq_one_letter_code
_entity_poly.pdbx_strand_id
1 'polypeptide(L)'
;MTGNGGKAQPRAMNALNRYVDPIYCILRLIIGLMFACHGGQKILGFPPGGHGAPTDALGWVGAIIELAGGFLIAFGLLTRVAAFISSGEMAVAYFMVHAAGKALDHPPATAEQFFPLLNKGELAVLYCFIFFFIFFYGPGRWSLDAPMTRSRTPAVTRT
;
A
#
# COMPACT_ATOMS: atom_id res chain seq x y z
N MET A 1 -30.35 27.33 -26.33
CA MET A 1 -30.98 26.34 -25.43
C MET A 1 -30.27 25.01 -25.66
N THR A 2 -29.22 24.73 -24.90
CA THR A 2 -28.47 23.47 -24.93
C THR A 2 -28.81 22.72 -23.65
N GLY A 3 -29.70 21.73 -23.77
CA GLY A 3 -30.11 20.88 -22.68
C GLY A 3 -28.92 20.03 -22.17
N ASN A 4 -28.53 20.28 -20.94
CA ASN A 4 -27.55 19.47 -20.20
C ASN A 4 -28.20 18.13 -19.85
N GLY A 5 -28.04 17.13 -20.74
CA GLY A 5 -28.47 15.75 -20.52
C GLY A 5 -27.60 15.05 -19.50
N GLY A 6 -27.73 15.40 -18.24
CA GLY A 6 -27.16 14.65 -17.13
C GLY A 6 -27.70 13.21 -17.18
N LYS A 7 -26.89 12.26 -17.68
CA LYS A 7 -27.23 10.83 -17.67
C LYS A 7 -27.41 10.39 -16.21
N ALA A 8 -28.67 10.16 -15.82
CA ALA A 8 -28.96 9.59 -14.50
C ALA A 8 -28.27 8.24 -14.39
N GLN A 9 -27.33 8.12 -13.45
CA GLN A 9 -26.67 6.83 -13.18
C GLN A 9 -27.73 5.81 -12.70
N PRO A 10 -27.62 4.53 -13.13
CA PRO A 10 -28.54 3.50 -12.71
C PRO A 10 -28.59 3.38 -11.17
N ARG A 11 -29.78 3.22 -10.59
CA ARG A 11 -29.99 3.10 -9.13
C ARG A 11 -29.11 2.03 -8.48
N ALA A 12 -28.80 0.94 -9.18
CA ALA A 12 -27.92 -0.13 -8.71
C ALA A 12 -26.47 0.35 -8.50
N MET A 13 -25.92 1.20 -9.37
CA MET A 13 -24.58 1.79 -9.20
C MET A 13 -24.52 2.71 -7.98
N ASN A 14 -25.54 3.48 -7.71
CA ASN A 14 -25.61 4.33 -6.52
C ASN A 14 -25.67 3.51 -5.22
N ALA A 15 -26.29 2.33 -5.25
CA ALA A 15 -26.34 1.44 -4.09
C ALA A 15 -24.95 0.85 -3.74
N LEU A 16 -24.12 0.56 -4.74
CA LEU A 16 -22.76 0.05 -4.52
C LEU A 16 -21.78 1.14 -4.08
N ASN A 17 -21.93 2.36 -4.59
CA ASN A 17 -21.03 3.47 -4.28
C ASN A 17 -20.95 3.79 -2.78
N ARG A 18 -22.02 3.54 -2.01
CA ARG A 18 -22.04 3.73 -0.55
C ARG A 18 -21.07 2.81 0.20
N TYR A 19 -20.69 1.67 -0.40
CA TYR A 19 -19.78 0.70 0.19
C TYR A 19 -18.32 0.89 -0.22
N VAL A 20 -18.03 1.74 -1.20
CA VAL A 20 -16.67 1.95 -1.71
C VAL A 20 -15.73 2.40 -0.59
N ASP A 21 -16.10 3.42 0.18
CA ASP A 21 -15.28 3.92 1.29
C ASP A 21 -15.06 2.88 2.40
N PRO A 22 -16.12 2.20 2.93
CA PRO A 22 -15.91 1.15 3.92
C PRO A 22 -15.03 0.01 3.43
N ILE A 23 -15.25 -0.47 2.20
CA ILE A 23 -14.45 -1.57 1.61
C ILE A 23 -13.00 -1.12 1.43
N TYR A 24 -12.76 0.11 0.95
CA TYR A 24 -11.43 0.66 0.85
C TYR A 24 -10.73 0.73 2.23
N CYS A 25 -11.42 1.16 3.27
CA CYS A 25 -10.84 1.22 4.62
C CYS A 25 -10.47 -0.16 5.15
N ILE A 26 -11.29 -1.18 4.87
CA ILE A 26 -10.99 -2.57 5.22
C ILE A 26 -9.80 -3.08 4.42
N LEU A 27 -9.76 -2.84 3.11
CA LEU A 27 -8.63 -3.19 2.26
C LEU A 27 -7.32 -2.58 2.79
N ARG A 28 -7.32 -1.28 3.09
CA ARG A 28 -6.18 -0.56 3.64
C ARG A 28 -5.71 -1.14 4.97
N LEU A 29 -6.65 -1.47 5.87
CA LEU A 29 -6.35 -2.12 7.15
C LEU A 29 -5.65 -3.46 6.93
N ILE A 30 -6.23 -4.33 6.12
CA ILE A 30 -5.70 -5.68 5.88
C ILE A 30 -4.32 -5.61 5.21
N ILE A 31 -4.18 -4.84 4.14
CA ILE A 31 -2.92 -4.69 3.39
C ILE A 31 -1.83 -4.10 4.28
N GLY A 32 -2.16 -3.07 5.08
CA GLY A 32 -1.21 -2.48 6.01
C GLY A 32 -0.76 -3.46 7.09
N LEU A 33 -1.67 -4.24 7.68
CA LEU A 33 -1.31 -5.26 8.66
C LEU A 33 -0.48 -6.40 8.05
N MET A 34 -0.81 -6.87 6.86
CA MET A 34 -0.01 -7.87 6.15
C MET A 34 1.41 -7.36 5.89
N PHE A 35 1.54 -6.10 5.48
CA PHE A 35 2.84 -5.47 5.26
C PHE A 35 3.63 -5.33 6.58
N ALA A 36 2.97 -4.92 7.68
CA ALA A 36 3.58 -4.88 9.00
C ALA A 36 4.06 -6.27 9.48
N CYS A 37 3.35 -7.35 9.13
CA CYS A 37 3.79 -8.70 9.44
C CYS A 37 5.13 -9.06 8.78
N HIS A 38 5.40 -8.62 7.54
CA HIS A 38 6.69 -8.85 6.90
C HIS A 38 7.83 -8.16 7.66
N GLY A 39 7.65 -6.91 8.08
CA GLY A 39 8.62 -6.21 8.92
C GLY A 39 8.75 -6.86 10.31
N GLY A 40 7.63 -7.29 10.90
CA GLY A 40 7.60 -8.01 12.17
C GLY A 40 8.38 -9.32 12.13
N GLN A 41 8.27 -10.09 11.05
CA GLN A 41 9.06 -11.30 10.85
C GLN A 41 10.57 -11.01 10.85
N LYS A 42 10.99 -9.93 10.19
CA LYS A 42 12.38 -9.53 10.07
C LYS A 42 12.97 -8.97 11.38
N ILE A 43 12.20 -8.20 12.14
CA ILE A 43 12.68 -7.47 13.33
C ILE A 43 12.42 -8.24 14.61
N LEU A 44 11.21 -8.83 14.74
CA LEU A 44 10.72 -9.44 15.96
C LEU A 44 10.74 -10.98 15.91
N GLY A 45 10.98 -11.58 14.73
CA GLY A 45 10.83 -13.01 14.50
C GLY A 45 9.35 -13.48 14.57
N PHE A 46 8.40 -12.57 14.51
CA PHE A 46 6.95 -12.85 14.61
C PHE A 46 6.17 -12.14 13.50
N PRO A 47 5.20 -12.82 12.87
CA PRO A 47 4.85 -14.25 12.99
C PRO A 47 5.97 -15.18 12.49
N PRO A 48 6.06 -16.44 12.97
CA PRO A 48 7.15 -17.36 12.61
C PRO A 48 7.11 -17.72 11.10
N GLY A 49 8.27 -18.14 10.55
CA GLY A 49 8.39 -18.59 9.14
C GLY A 49 9.02 -17.56 8.20
N GLY A 50 9.54 -16.44 8.71
CA GLY A 50 10.26 -15.44 7.91
C GLY A 50 11.73 -15.81 7.64
N HIS A 51 12.41 -14.98 6.83
CA HIS A 51 13.81 -15.18 6.40
C HIS A 51 14.86 -14.78 7.47
N GLY A 52 14.45 -14.49 8.71
CA GLY A 52 15.32 -14.02 9.77
C GLY A 52 15.63 -12.52 9.70
N ALA A 53 16.45 -12.05 10.67
CA ALA A 53 16.83 -10.65 10.76
C ALA A 53 17.71 -10.23 9.57
N PRO A 54 17.57 -8.98 9.08
CA PRO A 54 18.42 -8.47 8.03
C PRO A 54 19.91 -8.44 8.46
N THR A 55 20.80 -8.67 7.50
CA THR A 55 22.24 -8.69 7.73
C THR A 55 22.92 -7.39 7.31
N ASP A 56 22.25 -6.53 6.56
CA ASP A 56 22.76 -5.26 6.04
C ASP A 56 21.85 -4.08 6.39
N ALA A 57 22.39 -2.87 6.29
CA ALA A 57 21.68 -1.64 6.62
C ALA A 57 20.42 -1.42 5.77
N LEU A 58 20.47 -1.79 4.48
CA LEU A 58 19.34 -1.63 3.57
C LEU A 58 18.18 -2.53 3.96
N GLY A 59 18.48 -3.79 4.33
CA GLY A 59 17.48 -4.73 4.83
C GLY A 59 16.82 -4.25 6.13
N TRP A 60 17.59 -3.64 7.03
CA TRP A 60 17.05 -3.04 8.25
C TRP A 60 16.13 -1.85 7.96
N VAL A 61 16.53 -0.96 7.05
CA VAL A 61 15.68 0.17 6.61
C VAL A 61 14.37 -0.36 6.03
N GLY A 62 14.44 -1.35 5.13
CA GLY A 62 13.25 -1.99 4.58
C GLY A 62 12.35 -2.60 5.66
N ALA A 63 12.92 -3.37 6.59
CA ALA A 63 12.16 -4.00 7.67
C ALA A 63 11.45 -2.96 8.58
N ILE A 64 12.09 -1.82 8.85
CA ILE A 64 11.50 -0.73 9.63
C ILE A 64 10.36 -0.07 8.83
N ILE A 65 10.54 0.18 7.52
CA ILE A 65 9.50 0.74 6.67
C ILE A 65 8.31 -0.21 6.59
N GLU A 66 8.54 -1.52 6.42
CA GLU A 66 7.49 -2.53 6.40
C GLU A 66 6.69 -2.54 7.70
N LEU A 67 7.36 -2.57 8.86
CA LEU A 67 6.69 -2.63 10.15
C LEU A 67 5.96 -1.32 10.48
N ALA A 68 6.67 -0.21 10.48
CA ALA A 68 6.11 1.09 10.85
C ALA A 68 5.15 1.61 9.79
N GLY A 69 5.53 1.56 8.50
CA GLY A 69 4.70 1.98 7.38
C GLY A 69 3.42 1.15 7.28
N GLY A 70 3.51 -0.15 7.52
CA GLY A 70 2.36 -1.05 7.56
C GLY A 70 1.34 -0.64 8.63
N PHE A 71 1.77 -0.37 9.86
CA PHE A 71 0.88 0.12 10.90
C PHE A 71 0.31 1.52 10.59
N LEU A 72 1.13 2.45 10.11
CA LEU A 72 0.66 3.79 9.72
C LEU A 72 -0.42 3.71 8.65
N ILE A 73 -0.23 2.87 7.63
CA ILE A 73 -1.21 2.63 6.57
C ILE A 73 -2.46 1.95 7.16
N ALA A 74 -2.30 0.90 7.98
CA ALA A 74 -3.41 0.15 8.56
C ALA A 74 -4.35 1.04 9.36
N PHE A 75 -3.82 1.88 10.23
CA PHE A 75 -4.62 2.78 11.07
C PHE A 75 -4.98 4.10 10.37
N GLY A 76 -4.39 4.38 9.21
CA GLY A 76 -4.65 5.60 8.48
C GLY A 76 -4.07 6.84 9.14
N LEU A 77 -2.83 6.75 9.62
CA LEU A 77 -2.07 7.84 10.20
C LEU A 77 -0.90 8.19 9.28
N LEU A 78 -0.77 9.47 8.93
CA LEU A 78 0.19 9.93 7.92
C LEU A 78 0.12 9.10 6.62
N THR A 79 -1.08 8.66 6.27
CA THR A 79 -1.35 7.62 5.27
C THR A 79 -0.65 7.86 3.94
N ARG A 80 -0.71 9.09 3.43
CA ARG A 80 -0.10 9.42 2.13
C ARG A 80 1.42 9.30 2.16
N VAL A 81 2.06 9.80 3.22
CA VAL A 81 3.53 9.76 3.37
C VAL A 81 3.99 8.32 3.53
N ALA A 82 3.34 7.56 4.43
CA ALA A 82 3.65 6.16 4.65
C ALA A 82 3.46 5.34 3.37
N ALA A 83 2.36 5.53 2.66
CA ALA A 83 2.07 4.80 1.41
C ALA A 83 3.08 5.14 0.29
N PHE A 84 3.51 6.40 0.16
CA PHE A 84 4.53 6.78 -0.82
C PHE A 84 5.88 6.12 -0.51
N ILE A 85 6.33 6.16 0.75
CA ILE A 85 7.59 5.56 1.17
C ILE A 85 7.54 4.04 0.99
N SER A 86 6.46 3.38 1.43
CA SER A 86 6.30 1.92 1.29
C SER A 86 6.20 1.48 -0.17
N SER A 87 5.56 2.28 -1.04
CA SER A 87 5.54 2.01 -2.48
C SER A 87 6.95 2.05 -3.08
N GLY A 88 7.73 3.08 -2.74
CA GLY A 88 9.12 3.21 -3.20
C GLY A 88 10.01 2.09 -2.68
N GLU A 89 9.87 1.72 -1.41
CA GLU A 89 10.60 0.61 -0.81
C GLU A 89 10.31 -0.71 -1.54
N MET A 90 9.03 -1.01 -1.84
CA MET A 90 8.66 -2.21 -2.58
C MET A 90 9.18 -2.23 -4.03
N ALA A 91 9.26 -1.07 -4.69
CA ALA A 91 9.93 -0.97 -5.99
C ALA A 91 11.42 -1.31 -5.88
N VAL A 92 12.10 -0.76 -4.88
CA VAL A 92 13.53 -1.05 -4.62
C VAL A 92 13.72 -2.54 -4.30
N ALA A 93 12.88 -3.12 -3.44
CA ALA A 93 12.91 -4.55 -3.10
C ALA A 93 12.72 -5.42 -4.35
N TYR A 94 11.81 -5.06 -5.23
CA TYR A 94 11.62 -5.79 -6.49
C TYR A 94 12.91 -5.83 -7.33
N PHE A 95 13.50 -4.67 -7.62
CA PHE A 95 14.68 -4.62 -8.47
C PHE A 95 15.94 -5.18 -7.81
N MET A 96 16.15 -4.94 -6.51
CA MET A 96 17.38 -5.33 -5.82
C MET A 96 17.38 -6.76 -5.29
N VAL A 97 16.22 -7.36 -5.09
CA VAL A 97 16.10 -8.72 -4.54
C VAL A 97 15.55 -9.67 -5.59
N HIS A 98 14.39 -9.37 -6.15
CA HIS A 98 13.68 -10.28 -7.04
C HIS A 98 14.25 -10.29 -8.46
N ALA A 99 14.30 -9.15 -9.12
CA ALA A 99 14.86 -9.05 -10.46
C ALA A 99 16.38 -9.36 -10.50
N ALA A 100 17.10 -9.08 -9.43
CA ALA A 100 18.49 -9.49 -9.27
C ALA A 100 18.68 -10.99 -8.94
N GLY A 101 17.59 -11.74 -8.78
CA GLY A 101 17.61 -13.19 -8.52
C GLY A 101 18.03 -13.60 -7.11
N LYS A 102 18.14 -12.67 -6.15
CA LYS A 102 18.53 -12.99 -4.76
C LYS A 102 17.50 -13.84 -4.02
N ALA A 103 16.25 -13.88 -4.51
CA ALA A 103 15.18 -14.71 -3.97
C ALA A 103 15.12 -16.12 -4.60
N LEU A 104 16.02 -16.43 -5.53
CA LEU A 104 16.13 -17.71 -6.21
C LEU A 104 17.31 -18.52 -5.65
N ASP A 105 17.20 -19.85 -5.74
CA ASP A 105 18.25 -20.77 -5.30
C ASP A 105 19.30 -21.05 -6.41
N HIS A 106 19.17 -20.36 -7.55
CA HIS A 106 20.04 -20.45 -8.74
C HIS A 106 20.20 -19.07 -9.40
N PRO A 107 21.23 -18.85 -10.23
CA PRO A 107 21.37 -17.62 -11.01
C PRO A 107 20.15 -17.41 -11.90
N PRO A 108 19.59 -16.17 -11.96
CA PRO A 108 18.37 -15.91 -12.70
C PRO A 108 18.61 -15.97 -14.21
N ALA A 109 17.74 -16.68 -14.92
CA ALA A 109 17.64 -16.60 -16.38
C ALA A 109 17.08 -15.23 -16.80
N THR A 110 17.28 -14.83 -18.07
CA THR A 110 16.80 -13.53 -18.58
C THR A 110 15.30 -13.34 -18.37
N ALA A 111 14.50 -14.38 -18.57
CA ALA A 111 13.05 -14.31 -18.34
C ALA A 111 12.71 -14.10 -16.86
N GLU A 112 13.45 -14.73 -15.94
CA GLU A 112 13.24 -14.60 -14.50
C GLU A 112 13.55 -13.19 -13.98
N GLN A 113 14.48 -12.47 -14.63
CA GLN A 113 14.76 -11.07 -14.27
C GLN A 113 13.59 -10.14 -14.60
N PHE A 114 12.81 -10.46 -15.63
CA PHE A 114 11.73 -9.59 -16.11
C PHE A 114 10.35 -9.91 -15.53
N PHE A 115 10.06 -11.20 -15.29
CA PHE A 115 8.72 -11.62 -14.93
C PHE A 115 8.57 -11.85 -13.41
N PRO A 116 7.74 -11.03 -12.73
CA PRO A 116 7.51 -11.15 -11.29
C PRO A 116 7.05 -12.53 -10.83
N LEU A 117 6.29 -13.23 -11.68
CA LEU A 117 5.85 -14.60 -11.45
C LEU A 117 7.01 -15.59 -11.29
N LEU A 118 8.07 -15.43 -12.10
CA LEU A 118 9.20 -16.36 -12.13
C LEU A 118 10.23 -16.03 -11.04
N ASN A 119 10.38 -14.76 -10.65
CA ASN A 119 11.37 -14.32 -9.66
C ASN A 119 10.81 -14.17 -8.23
N LYS A 120 9.61 -14.68 -7.97
CA LYS A 120 8.89 -14.56 -6.69
C LYS A 120 8.62 -13.10 -6.26
N GLY A 121 8.61 -12.16 -7.20
CA GLY A 121 8.46 -10.72 -6.95
C GLY A 121 7.03 -10.20 -7.08
N GLU A 122 6.03 -11.06 -7.33
CA GLU A 122 4.64 -10.65 -7.53
C GLU A 122 4.12 -9.82 -6.35
N LEU A 123 4.42 -10.24 -5.13
CA LEU A 123 3.95 -9.57 -3.93
C LEU A 123 4.57 -8.17 -3.79
N ALA A 124 5.85 -8.00 -4.12
CA ALA A 124 6.51 -6.70 -4.11
C ALA A 124 5.88 -5.74 -5.12
N VAL A 125 5.58 -6.24 -6.34
CA VAL A 125 4.89 -5.45 -7.37
C VAL A 125 3.47 -5.08 -6.92
N LEU A 126 2.71 -6.03 -6.38
CA LEU A 126 1.35 -5.77 -5.88
C LEU A 126 1.34 -4.72 -4.76
N TYR A 127 2.20 -4.85 -3.76
CA TYR A 127 2.31 -3.85 -2.69
C TYR A 127 2.73 -2.49 -3.22
N CYS A 128 3.71 -2.43 -4.13
CA CYS A 128 4.14 -1.18 -4.75
C CYS A 128 2.94 -0.42 -5.34
N PHE A 129 2.15 -1.06 -6.21
CA PHE A 129 1.03 -0.40 -6.88
C PHE A 129 -0.18 -0.16 -5.96
N ILE A 130 -0.46 -1.04 -4.99
CA ILE A 130 -1.51 -0.81 -4.00
C ILE A 130 -1.17 0.41 -3.13
N PHE A 131 0.07 0.53 -2.64
CA PHE A 131 0.47 1.70 -1.85
C PHE A 131 0.52 2.96 -2.70
N PHE A 132 0.92 2.87 -3.96
CA PHE A 132 0.84 3.98 -4.89
C PHE A 132 -0.61 4.45 -5.10
N PHE A 133 -1.56 3.54 -5.22
CA PHE A 133 -2.97 3.87 -5.24
C PHE A 133 -3.44 4.54 -3.93
N ILE A 134 -3.06 3.99 -2.77
CA ILE A 134 -3.39 4.56 -1.46
C ILE A 134 -2.82 5.98 -1.31
N PHE A 135 -1.61 6.25 -1.82
CA PHE A 135 -1.03 7.59 -1.82
C PHE A 135 -1.93 8.61 -2.51
N PHE A 136 -2.47 8.30 -3.70
CA PHE A 136 -3.36 9.20 -4.43
C PHE A 136 -4.77 9.25 -3.82
N TYR A 137 -5.35 8.12 -3.48
CA TYR A 137 -6.69 8.06 -2.91
C TYR A 137 -6.75 8.74 -1.54
N GLY A 138 -5.76 8.48 -0.69
CA GLY A 138 -5.64 9.06 0.66
C GLY A 138 -6.20 8.16 1.75
N PRO A 139 -6.40 8.71 2.96
CA PRO A 139 -6.65 7.91 4.18
C PRO A 139 -8.03 7.23 4.23
N GLY A 140 -9.01 7.69 3.46
CA GLY A 140 -10.40 7.23 3.57
C GLY A 140 -11.11 7.74 4.82
N ARG A 141 -12.40 7.41 4.96
CA ARG A 141 -13.26 7.97 6.02
C ARG A 141 -12.96 7.39 7.42
N TRP A 142 -12.56 6.12 7.49
CA TRP A 142 -12.20 5.43 8.74
C TRP A 142 -10.69 5.45 8.94
N SER A 143 -10.14 6.62 9.24
CA SER A 143 -8.71 6.84 9.43
C SER A 143 -8.46 7.83 10.56
N LEU A 144 -7.28 7.73 11.17
CA LEU A 144 -6.83 8.71 12.17
C LEU A 144 -6.53 10.09 11.54
N ASP A 145 -6.25 10.13 10.24
CA ASP A 145 -6.07 11.39 9.48
C ASP A 145 -7.39 12.10 9.17
N ALA A 146 -8.55 11.41 9.20
CA ALA A 146 -9.83 11.96 8.77
C ALA A 146 -10.28 13.21 9.57
N PRO A 147 -10.12 13.28 10.90
CA PRO A 147 -10.43 14.49 11.67
C PRO A 147 -9.54 15.67 11.28
N MET A 148 -8.26 15.43 11.00
CA MET A 148 -7.29 16.47 10.65
C MET A 148 -7.59 17.12 9.30
N THR A 149 -8.15 16.36 8.36
CA THR A 149 -8.46 16.84 7.01
C THR A 149 -9.75 17.68 7.01
N ARG A 150 -10.73 17.36 7.85
CA ARG A 150 -12.01 18.08 7.95
C ARG A 150 -11.87 19.51 8.49
N SER A 151 -10.89 19.76 9.33
CA SER A 151 -10.66 21.10 9.93
C SER A 151 -10.05 22.12 8.97
N ARG A 152 -9.63 21.71 7.76
CA ARG A 152 -8.98 22.59 6.78
C ARG A 152 -9.89 23.11 5.67
N THR A 153 -11.17 22.77 5.65
CA THR A 153 -12.11 23.32 4.66
C THR A 153 -12.66 24.65 5.24
N PRO A 154 -12.27 25.82 4.69
CA PRO A 154 -12.87 27.09 5.12
C PRO A 154 -14.36 27.05 4.77
N ALA A 155 -15.21 27.49 5.69
CA ALA A 155 -16.61 27.71 5.42
C ALA A 155 -16.73 28.73 4.27
N VAL A 156 -17.20 28.29 3.11
CA VAL A 156 -17.54 29.19 2.02
C VAL A 156 -18.75 29.99 2.51
N THR A 157 -18.52 31.21 2.97
CA THR A 157 -19.56 32.19 3.30
C THR A 157 -20.31 32.50 1.98
N ARG A 158 -21.51 31.95 1.83
CA ARG A 158 -22.42 32.41 0.79
C ARG A 158 -22.94 33.80 1.22
N THR A 159 -22.43 34.83 0.58
CA THR A 159 -23.07 36.16 0.52
C THR A 159 -24.07 36.19 -0.61
#